data_be9e98a9c04fc57604e30de4f28de76e
#
_entry.id   be9e98a9c04fc57604e30de4f28de76e
#
_cell.length_a   1.000
_cell.length_b   1.000
_cell.length_c   1.000
_cell.angle_alpha   90.00
_cell.angle_beta   90.00
_cell.angle_gamma   90.00
#
_symmetry.space_group_name_H-M   'P 1'
#
loop_
_entity.id
_entity.type
_entity.pdbx_description
1 polymer ?
#
loop_
_entity_poly.entity_id
_entity_poly.type
_entity_poly.pdbx_seq_one_letter_code
_entity_poly.pdbx_strand_id
1 'polypeptide(L)'
;METIIKILPIIVVVLVVFLIREGLSFYRYVKYCKLHEAAKTGRIKKVRRLLEEGHPANAVDPSFGLTPLHFAVRNGHVEVARLLIENGADLTQPSTQGITPLDWTSTYLDPDQRAALLRVVAGDKDPDDV
;
A
#
# COMPACT_ATOMS: atom_id res chain seq x y z
N MET A 1 46.66 -0.51 -21.40
CA MET A 1 45.61 0.08 -22.26
C MET A 1 44.61 -0.95 -22.78
N GLU A 2 45.01 -2.09 -23.24
CA GLU A 2 44.10 -3.13 -23.75
C GLU A 2 43.09 -3.68 -22.70
N THR A 3 43.48 -3.79 -21.43
CA THR A 3 42.61 -4.24 -20.33
C THR A 3 41.50 -3.23 -20.02
N ILE A 4 41.78 -1.92 -20.10
CA ILE A 4 40.81 -0.85 -19.87
C ILE A 4 39.76 -0.82 -20.97
N ILE A 5 40.14 -1.03 -22.23
CA ILE A 5 39.23 -1.06 -23.38
C ILE A 5 38.28 -2.25 -23.30
N LYS A 6 38.74 -3.39 -22.76
CA LYS A 6 37.90 -4.59 -22.58
C LYS A 6 36.92 -4.51 -21.38
N ILE A 7 37.30 -3.74 -20.35
CA ILE A 7 36.51 -3.60 -19.11
C ILE A 7 35.49 -2.46 -19.22
N LEU A 8 35.81 -1.42 -20.00
CA LEU A 8 34.95 -0.24 -20.14
C LEU A 8 33.51 -0.56 -20.58
N PRO A 9 33.25 -1.40 -21.59
CA PRO A 9 31.87 -1.76 -21.97
C PRO A 9 31.14 -2.53 -20.86
N ILE A 10 31.83 -3.34 -20.08
CA ILE A 10 31.25 -4.05 -18.95
C ILE A 10 30.82 -3.07 -17.86
N ILE A 11 31.67 -2.10 -17.54
CA ILE A 11 31.35 -1.04 -16.56
C ILE A 11 30.15 -0.21 -17.03
N VAL A 12 30.10 0.15 -18.31
CA VAL A 12 28.97 0.90 -18.88
C VAL A 12 27.67 0.10 -18.78
N VAL A 13 27.70 -1.19 -19.12
CA VAL A 13 26.51 -2.06 -19.00
C VAL A 13 26.07 -2.18 -17.56
N VAL A 14 26.97 -2.37 -16.61
CA VAL A 14 26.64 -2.45 -15.17
C VAL A 14 26.06 -1.13 -14.67
N LEU A 15 26.61 0.01 -15.06
CA LEU A 15 26.07 1.32 -14.71
C LEU A 15 24.68 1.56 -15.31
N VAL A 16 24.48 1.19 -16.56
CA VAL A 16 23.15 1.33 -17.24
C VAL A 16 22.12 0.44 -16.55
N VAL A 17 22.46 -0.82 -16.25
CA VAL A 17 21.57 -1.74 -15.52
C VAL A 17 21.24 -1.19 -14.12
N PHE A 18 22.25 -0.65 -13.42
CA PHE A 18 22.07 -0.03 -12.11
C PHE A 18 21.13 1.18 -12.19
N LEU A 19 21.34 2.10 -13.14
CA LEU A 19 20.48 3.28 -13.34
C LEU A 19 19.05 2.90 -13.72
N ILE A 20 18.87 1.88 -14.57
CA ILE A 20 17.53 1.35 -14.91
C ILE A 20 16.86 0.77 -13.67
N ARG A 21 17.58 -0.01 -12.88
CA ARG A 21 17.07 -0.62 -11.65
C ARG A 21 16.65 0.44 -10.63
N GLU A 22 17.47 1.47 -10.42
CA GLU A 22 17.14 2.59 -9.52
C GLU A 22 15.96 3.41 -10.06
N GLY A 23 15.91 3.68 -11.37
CA GLY A 23 14.79 4.35 -12.02
C GLY A 23 13.48 3.57 -11.89
N LEU A 24 13.49 2.25 -12.07
CA LEU A 24 12.34 1.38 -11.86
C LEU A 24 11.93 1.32 -10.39
N SER A 25 12.89 1.30 -9.47
CA SER A 25 12.63 1.31 -8.03
C SER A 25 11.95 2.62 -7.62
N PHE A 26 12.46 3.75 -8.11
CA PHE A 26 11.87 5.07 -7.88
C PHE A 26 10.48 5.20 -8.51
N TYR A 27 10.29 4.71 -9.72
CA TYR A 27 8.97 4.70 -10.39
C TYR A 27 7.95 3.86 -9.60
N ARG A 28 8.35 2.68 -9.14
CA ARG A 28 7.53 1.83 -8.26
C ARG A 28 7.19 2.55 -6.96
N TYR A 29 8.17 3.17 -6.31
CA TYR A 29 7.96 3.95 -5.09
C TYR A 29 6.92 5.05 -5.29
N VAL A 30 7.07 5.88 -6.32
CA VAL A 30 6.11 6.95 -6.65
C VAL A 30 4.72 6.40 -6.94
N LYS A 31 4.64 5.29 -7.65
CA LYS A 31 3.37 4.61 -7.95
C LYS A 31 2.69 4.14 -6.67
N TYR A 32 3.42 3.51 -5.76
CA TYR A 32 2.86 2.99 -4.50
C TYR A 32 2.46 4.11 -3.54
N CYS A 33 3.24 5.16 -3.42
CA CYS A 33 2.94 6.28 -2.53
C CYS A 33 1.61 6.99 -2.83
N LYS A 34 1.14 6.97 -4.07
CA LYS A 34 -0.15 7.57 -4.46
C LYS A 34 -1.33 6.93 -3.73
N LEU A 35 -1.35 5.60 -3.59
CA LEU A 35 -2.42 4.88 -2.90
C LEU A 35 -2.36 5.12 -1.39
N HIS A 36 -1.16 5.11 -0.79
CA HIS A 36 -0.97 5.42 0.62
C HIS A 36 -1.46 6.84 0.96
N GLU A 37 -1.09 7.82 0.17
CA GLU A 37 -1.52 9.21 0.37
C GLU A 37 -3.04 9.38 0.19
N ALA A 38 -3.64 8.72 -0.80
CA ALA A 38 -5.08 8.74 -1.00
C ALA A 38 -5.83 8.07 0.16
N ALA A 39 -5.31 6.97 0.71
CA ALA A 39 -5.86 6.29 1.88
C ALA A 39 -5.72 7.15 3.14
N LYS A 40 -4.56 7.78 3.35
CA LYS A 40 -4.29 8.69 4.47
C LYS A 40 -5.23 9.89 4.49
N THR A 41 -5.54 10.44 3.33
CA THR A 41 -6.39 11.64 3.20
C THR A 41 -7.88 11.33 3.02
N GLY A 42 -8.27 10.06 3.02
CA GLY A 42 -9.67 9.64 2.91
C GLY A 42 -10.33 9.91 1.55
N ARG A 43 -9.54 10.06 0.49
CA ARG A 43 -10.04 10.36 -0.86
C ARG A 43 -10.55 9.10 -1.55
N ILE A 44 -11.73 8.64 -1.17
CA ILE A 44 -12.30 7.36 -1.63
C ILE A 44 -12.39 7.24 -3.16
N LYS A 45 -12.78 8.29 -3.87
CA LYS A 45 -12.84 8.28 -5.35
C LYS A 45 -11.46 8.07 -5.98
N LYS A 46 -10.42 8.68 -5.37
CA LYS A 46 -9.04 8.51 -5.83
C LYS A 46 -8.50 7.11 -5.50
N VAL A 47 -8.82 6.59 -4.32
CA VAL A 47 -8.48 5.20 -3.93
C VAL A 47 -9.08 4.22 -4.92
N ARG A 48 -10.38 4.34 -5.23
CA ARG A 48 -11.08 3.48 -6.19
C ARG A 48 -10.40 3.50 -7.55
N ARG A 49 -10.13 4.68 -8.09
CA ARG A 49 -9.45 4.83 -9.38
C ARG A 49 -8.06 4.18 -9.39
N LEU A 50 -7.26 4.39 -8.33
CA LEU A 50 -5.93 3.82 -8.24
C LEU A 50 -5.96 2.28 -8.16
N LEU A 51 -6.95 1.70 -7.47
CA LEU A 51 -7.16 0.25 -7.42
C LEU A 51 -7.58 -0.29 -8.81
N GLU A 52 -8.45 0.41 -9.52
CA GLU A 52 -8.85 0.08 -10.90
C GLU A 52 -7.67 0.18 -11.88
N GLU A 53 -6.74 1.11 -11.68
CA GLU A 53 -5.49 1.24 -12.42
C GLU A 53 -4.45 0.14 -12.08
N GLY A 54 -4.78 -0.79 -11.19
CA GLY A 54 -3.93 -1.93 -10.82
C GLY A 54 -2.87 -1.62 -9.76
N HIS A 55 -3.08 -0.60 -8.94
CA HIS A 55 -2.23 -0.39 -7.76
C HIS A 55 -2.51 -1.49 -6.72
N PRO A 56 -1.47 -2.19 -6.21
CA PRO A 56 -1.69 -3.26 -5.24
C PRO A 56 -2.20 -2.72 -3.91
N ALA A 57 -3.31 -3.33 -3.41
CA ALA A 57 -3.93 -2.93 -2.15
C ALA A 57 -3.04 -3.16 -0.92
N ASN A 58 -2.11 -4.13 -1.00
CA ASN A 58 -1.16 -4.48 0.06
C ASN A 58 0.24 -3.91 -0.17
N ALA A 59 0.40 -2.88 -1.01
CA ALA A 59 1.69 -2.24 -1.19
C ALA A 59 2.22 -1.71 0.14
N VAL A 60 3.49 -1.94 0.43
CA VAL A 60 4.13 -1.46 1.65
C VAL A 60 5.01 -0.25 1.36
N ASP A 61 5.01 0.71 2.25
CA ASP A 61 5.97 1.79 2.19
C ASP A 61 7.36 1.29 2.62
N PRO A 62 8.43 1.74 1.98
CA PRO A 62 9.77 1.23 2.24
C PRO A 62 10.36 1.66 3.59
N SER A 63 9.78 2.67 4.23
CA SER A 63 10.30 3.23 5.48
C SER A 63 9.84 2.44 6.70
N PHE A 64 8.55 2.13 6.77
CA PHE A 64 7.92 1.51 7.95
C PHE A 64 7.15 0.22 7.63
N GLY A 65 7.08 -0.18 6.36
CA GLY A 65 6.32 -1.35 5.94
C GLY A 65 4.81 -1.20 6.14
N LEU A 66 4.32 0.04 6.17
CA LEU A 66 2.89 0.34 6.33
C LEU A 66 2.15 0.16 5.02
N THR A 67 0.98 -0.45 5.06
CA THR A 67 0.08 -0.58 3.91
C THR A 67 -0.88 0.62 3.83
N PRO A 68 -1.57 0.83 2.69
CA PRO A 68 -2.65 1.82 2.61
C PRO A 68 -3.73 1.62 3.69
N LEU A 69 -3.99 0.36 4.06
CA LEU A 69 -4.95 0.02 5.12
C LEU A 69 -4.53 0.51 6.49
N HIS A 70 -3.24 0.45 6.83
CA HIS A 70 -2.71 1.07 8.06
C HIS A 70 -3.06 2.56 8.13
N PHE A 71 -2.83 3.29 7.04
CA PHE A 71 -3.13 4.73 6.99
C PHE A 71 -4.62 5.03 7.07
N ALA A 72 -5.46 4.25 6.39
CA ALA A 72 -6.92 4.42 6.45
C ALA A 72 -7.45 4.19 7.86
N VAL A 73 -7.03 3.13 8.54
CA VAL A 73 -7.44 2.81 9.91
C VAL A 73 -6.96 3.88 10.88
N ARG A 74 -5.68 4.26 10.82
CA ARG A 74 -5.10 5.28 11.70
C ARG A 74 -5.83 6.62 11.64
N ASN A 75 -6.31 7.00 10.46
CA ASN A 75 -6.99 8.29 10.24
C ASN A 75 -8.54 8.17 10.29
N GLY A 76 -9.08 7.02 10.68
CA GLY A 76 -10.52 6.81 10.85
C GLY A 76 -11.31 6.79 9.55
N HIS A 77 -10.67 6.54 8.40
CA HIS A 77 -11.32 6.48 7.08
C HIS A 77 -11.89 5.08 6.81
N VAL A 78 -12.97 4.74 7.50
CA VAL A 78 -13.59 3.40 7.47
C VAL A 78 -14.04 2.99 6.07
N GLU A 79 -14.64 3.90 5.32
CA GLU A 79 -15.08 3.62 3.94
C GLU A 79 -13.90 3.32 3.00
N VAL A 80 -12.78 4.00 3.17
CA VAL A 80 -11.54 3.71 2.44
C VAL A 80 -10.97 2.36 2.86
N ALA A 81 -10.95 2.08 4.17
CA ALA A 81 -10.50 0.80 4.69
C ALA A 81 -11.34 -0.36 4.16
N ARG A 82 -12.67 -0.20 4.14
CA ARG A 82 -13.62 -1.15 3.56
C ARG A 82 -13.29 -1.41 2.09
N LEU A 83 -13.16 -0.36 1.28
CA LEU A 83 -12.84 -0.47 -0.14
C LEU A 83 -11.51 -1.19 -0.39
N LEU A 84 -10.49 -0.92 0.43
CA LEU A 84 -9.20 -1.61 0.36
C LEU A 84 -9.34 -3.10 0.65
N ILE A 85 -10.09 -3.48 1.69
CA ILE A 85 -10.32 -4.89 2.06
C ILE A 85 -11.09 -5.62 0.96
N GLU A 86 -12.12 -5.00 0.38
CA GLU A 86 -12.87 -5.55 -0.76
C GLU A 86 -11.97 -5.80 -1.99
N ASN A 87 -10.86 -5.09 -2.10
CA ASN A 87 -9.83 -5.26 -3.15
C ASN A 87 -8.62 -6.10 -2.69
N GLY A 88 -8.75 -6.85 -1.61
CA GLY A 88 -7.75 -7.82 -1.15
C GLY A 88 -6.73 -7.28 -0.14
N ALA A 89 -6.97 -6.12 0.47
CA ALA A 89 -6.12 -5.65 1.55
C ALA A 89 -6.21 -6.55 2.78
N ASP A 90 -5.05 -6.85 3.39
CA ASP A 90 -4.93 -7.76 4.52
C ASP A 90 -4.82 -6.98 5.84
N LEU A 91 -5.79 -7.18 6.74
CA LEU A 91 -5.79 -6.60 8.08
C LEU A 91 -4.70 -7.16 9.00
N THR A 92 -4.12 -8.31 8.66
CA THR A 92 -3.12 -9.00 9.47
C THR A 92 -1.69 -8.81 8.97
N GLN A 93 -1.49 -8.03 7.91
CA GLN A 93 -0.15 -7.75 7.39
C GLN A 93 0.63 -6.83 8.33
N PRO A 94 1.73 -7.31 8.95
CA PRO A 94 2.47 -6.50 9.91
C PRO A 94 3.37 -5.47 9.20
N SER A 95 3.55 -4.33 9.87
CA SER A 95 4.59 -3.36 9.55
C SER A 95 5.98 -3.88 9.95
N THR A 96 7.04 -3.12 9.70
CA THR A 96 8.39 -3.44 10.17
C THR A 96 8.52 -3.52 11.70
N GLN A 97 7.58 -2.93 12.43
CA GLN A 97 7.48 -2.99 13.89
C GLN A 97 6.57 -4.11 14.41
N GLY A 98 6.06 -4.96 13.51
CA GLY A 98 5.15 -6.05 13.85
C GLY A 98 3.71 -5.62 14.15
N ILE A 99 3.35 -4.37 13.88
CA ILE A 99 2.02 -3.82 14.13
C ILE A 99 1.15 -4.04 12.89
N THR A 100 -0.03 -4.62 13.07
CA THR A 100 -0.99 -4.86 12.00
C THR A 100 -2.04 -3.74 11.92
N PRO A 101 -2.73 -3.55 10.76
CA PRO A 101 -3.89 -2.65 10.70
C PRO A 101 -4.98 -3.03 11.71
N LEU A 102 -5.14 -4.34 11.99
CA LEU A 102 -6.11 -4.84 12.97
C LEU A 102 -5.81 -4.35 14.39
N ASP A 103 -4.53 -4.32 14.80
CA ASP A 103 -4.12 -3.79 16.10
C ASP A 103 -4.53 -2.32 16.27
N TRP A 104 -4.43 -1.56 15.19
CA TRP A 104 -4.80 -0.14 15.20
C TRP A 104 -6.33 0.10 15.20
N THR A 105 -7.14 -0.87 14.80
CA THR A 105 -8.60 -0.70 14.86
C THR A 105 -9.10 -0.45 16.29
N SER A 106 -8.49 -1.10 17.27
CA SER A 106 -8.84 -0.90 18.67
C SER A 106 -8.41 0.45 19.25
N THR A 107 -7.39 1.07 18.65
CA THR A 107 -6.82 2.34 19.11
C THR A 107 -7.44 3.55 18.44
N TYR A 108 -7.71 3.45 17.13
CA TYR A 108 -8.07 4.62 16.30
C TYR A 108 -9.52 4.61 15.82
N LEU A 109 -10.23 3.49 15.91
CA LEU A 109 -11.64 3.40 15.51
C LEU A 109 -12.53 3.27 16.74
N ASP A 110 -13.72 3.88 16.67
CA ASP A 110 -14.75 3.61 17.66
C ASP A 110 -15.32 2.19 17.50
N PRO A 111 -16.05 1.67 18.52
CA PRO A 111 -16.58 0.30 18.48
C PRO A 111 -17.49 0.01 17.28
N ASP A 112 -18.29 0.98 16.83
CA ASP A 112 -19.20 0.81 15.69
C ASP A 112 -18.44 0.75 14.37
N GLN A 113 -17.45 1.62 14.18
CA GLN A 113 -16.56 1.63 13.03
C GLN A 113 -15.76 0.33 12.93
N ARG A 114 -15.23 -0.13 14.06
CA ARG A 114 -14.50 -1.40 14.16
C ARG A 114 -15.38 -2.58 13.80
N ALA A 115 -16.60 -2.63 14.34
CA ALA A 115 -17.56 -3.69 14.05
C ALA A 115 -17.96 -3.70 12.57
N ALA A 116 -18.19 -2.52 11.97
CA ALA A 116 -18.48 -2.39 10.54
C ALA A 116 -17.35 -2.93 9.67
N LEU A 117 -16.11 -2.61 10.00
CA LEU A 117 -14.92 -3.08 9.26
C LEU A 117 -14.73 -4.60 9.37
N LEU A 118 -14.91 -5.16 10.57
CA LEU A 118 -14.77 -6.60 10.81
C LEU A 118 -15.86 -7.42 10.10
N ARG A 119 -17.08 -6.89 9.93
CA ARG A 119 -18.15 -7.53 9.14
C ARG A 119 -17.74 -7.68 7.67
N VAL A 120 -17.10 -6.68 7.10
CA VAL A 120 -16.60 -6.76 5.71
C VAL A 120 -15.59 -7.89 5.56
N VAL A 121 -14.70 -8.06 6.53
CA VAL A 121 -13.71 -9.17 6.54
C VAL A 121 -14.39 -10.53 6.65
N ALA A 122 -15.48 -10.62 7.45
CA ALA A 122 -16.27 -11.85 7.59
C ALA A 122 -17.11 -12.18 6.35
N GLY A 123 -17.17 -11.25 5.37
CA GLY A 123 -17.99 -11.42 4.17
C GLY A 123 -19.48 -11.18 4.39
N ASP A 124 -19.85 -10.63 5.54
CA ASP A 124 -21.22 -10.22 5.83
C ASP A 124 -21.53 -8.91 5.08
N LYS A 125 -22.52 -8.96 4.20
CA LYS A 125 -23.04 -7.75 3.55
C LYS A 125 -23.70 -6.88 4.60
N ASP A 126 -23.45 -5.57 4.53
CA ASP A 126 -24.20 -4.62 5.33
C ASP A 126 -25.71 -4.78 5.07
N PRO A 127 -26.53 -4.75 6.14
CA PRO A 127 -27.99 -4.80 5.99
C PRO A 127 -28.55 -3.66 5.15
N ASP A 128 -27.77 -2.57 4.94
CA ASP A 128 -28.14 -1.42 4.12
C ASP A 128 -27.75 -1.57 2.63
N ASP A 129 -27.03 -2.63 2.24
CA ASP A 129 -26.61 -2.93 0.86
C ASP A 129 -27.63 -3.83 0.11
N VAL A 130 -28.86 -3.83 0.52
CA VAL A 130 -29.94 -4.61 -0.13
C VAL A 130 -30.60 -3.79 -1.22
#